data_d2994ceb09dfac795e10d46ed091bd66
#
_entry.id   d2994ceb09dfac795e10d46ed091bd66
#
_cell.length_a   1.000
_cell.length_b   1.000
_cell.length_c   1.000
_cell.angle_alpha   90.00
_cell.angle_beta   90.00
_cell.angle_gamma   90.00
#
_symmetry.space_group_name_H-M   'P 1'
#
loop_
_entity.id
_entity.type
_entity.pdbx_description
1 polymer ?
#
loop_
_entity_poly.entity_id
_entity_poly.type
_entity_poly.pdbx_seq_one_letter_code
_entity_poly.pdbx_strand_id
1 'polypeptide(L)'
;MARLAKKLTPILTSTKQLSERLRNTIQRSGLIREGDRVGVAVSGGADSVALLLLLIAVKKKIGITLSVLHFNHKLRGSAADADEKIVSALARKYKLPFYFAAAAVKSVAKTDRANLEATARRLRYAFFAQCAREHHLNKIAVAHTADDQAETVLAHILRGSGLTGLGGIHPQVDKIVRPLLGASRADLRLYLKAHKHSWREDATNRDTTKTRARIRKKLIPLLKKEFQPRIVEHLAALSAHARQDDALLQELAEQRLRASVEIIPGGASIRIAELLPRNGQKNAFARHEDRSPEQAASTGLSGRLLRLIVRRVKRAHAGNAKNNSTVGEFSALHVSQVLELARYGKTGSSLPLPGNIEVRRHRDALVFCVKDGAALSPLEYEYKIDSLPEPNNIRVPELGCVFRFTMIDWHGQRGETRLSGEVLDEARLNFPLTLRSWRYGDRFCATGHSKPEKLKRLFNEKGIDRWQRAGWPVVVTGKDLAWSRSFGASAKFAAYDGTKTGIVIVEEKLL
;
A
#
# COMPACT_ATOMS: atom_id res chain seq x y z
N MET A 1 -7.81 59.41 10.52
CA MET A 1 -6.57 58.64 10.73
C MET A 1 -6.70 57.69 11.93
N ALA A 2 -7.06 58.11 13.13
CA ALA A 2 -7.16 57.25 14.33
C ALA A 2 -8.20 56.09 14.23
N ARG A 3 -9.34 56.30 13.57
CA ARG A 3 -10.37 55.21 13.34
C ARG A 3 -9.93 54.12 12.38
N LEU A 4 -9.05 54.43 11.39
CA LEU A 4 -8.44 53.43 10.49
C LEU A 4 -7.35 52.63 11.22
N ALA A 5 -6.55 53.28 12.07
CA ALA A 5 -5.53 52.61 12.87
C ALA A 5 -6.13 51.61 13.85
N LYS A 6 -7.22 51.94 14.55
CA LYS A 6 -7.94 51.03 15.48
C LYS A 6 -8.57 49.79 14.78
N LYS A 7 -8.94 49.90 13.48
CA LYS A 7 -9.45 48.76 12.69
C LYS A 7 -8.35 47.86 12.10
N LEU A 8 -7.16 48.45 11.87
CA LEU A 8 -6.03 47.71 11.26
C LEU A 8 -5.22 46.87 12.27
N THR A 9 -5.16 47.33 13.51
CA THR A 9 -4.39 46.62 14.57
C THR A 9 -4.87 45.19 14.83
N PRO A 10 -6.18 44.89 14.99
CA PRO A 10 -6.67 43.52 15.17
C PRO A 10 -6.42 42.63 13.95
N ILE A 11 -6.51 43.21 12.73
CA ILE A 11 -6.29 42.47 11.48
C ILE A 11 -4.83 42.08 11.30
N LEU A 12 -3.90 43.00 11.61
CA LEU A 12 -2.46 42.75 11.56
C LEU A 12 -2.01 41.75 12.62
N THR A 13 -2.62 41.77 13.81
CA THR A 13 -2.38 40.77 14.85
C THR A 13 -2.86 39.37 14.38
N SER A 14 -4.04 39.27 13.80
CA SER A 14 -4.59 38.04 13.22
C SER A 14 -3.72 37.46 12.09
N THR A 15 -3.13 38.35 11.24
CA THR A 15 -2.28 37.89 10.12
C THR A 15 -0.90 37.39 10.57
N LYS A 16 -0.29 37.99 11.59
CA LYS A 16 0.92 37.47 12.24
C LYS A 16 0.63 36.09 12.87
N GLN A 17 -0.52 35.95 13.53
CA GLN A 17 -0.95 34.67 14.09
C GLN A 17 -1.12 33.60 13.01
N LEU A 18 -1.60 33.90 11.81
CA LEU A 18 -1.76 32.92 10.73
C LEU A 18 -0.40 32.41 10.24
N SER A 19 0.60 33.28 10.06
CA SER A 19 1.96 32.85 9.67
C SER A 19 2.62 31.97 10.75
N GLU A 20 2.45 32.34 12.03
CA GLU A 20 2.95 31.57 13.15
C GLU A 20 2.23 30.22 13.28
N ARG A 21 0.91 30.20 13.10
CA ARG A 21 0.13 28.94 13.05
C ARG A 21 0.63 28.01 11.92
N LEU A 22 0.87 28.57 10.73
CA LEU A 22 1.42 27.78 9.62
C LEU A 22 2.81 27.23 9.95
N ARG A 23 3.70 28.06 10.49
CA ARG A 23 5.04 27.63 10.91
C ARG A 23 4.95 26.47 11.91
N ASN A 24 4.15 26.65 12.96
CA ASN A 24 3.98 25.63 14.00
C ASN A 24 3.37 24.32 13.42
N THR A 25 2.43 24.43 12.48
CA THR A 25 1.86 23.27 11.79
C THR A 25 2.93 22.54 10.99
N ILE A 26 3.74 23.24 10.21
CA ILE A 26 4.83 22.64 9.42
C ILE A 26 5.84 21.96 10.33
N GLN A 27 6.27 22.59 11.41
CA GLN A 27 7.26 22.04 12.34
C GLN A 27 6.74 20.81 13.08
N ARG A 28 5.51 20.85 13.60
CA ARG A 28 4.90 19.72 14.32
C ARG A 28 4.61 18.51 13.42
N SER A 29 4.19 18.78 12.19
CA SER A 29 3.81 17.69 11.25
C SER A 29 5.00 17.13 10.48
N GLY A 30 6.16 17.78 10.45
CA GLY A 30 7.30 17.38 9.64
C GLY A 30 7.04 17.40 8.12
N LEU A 31 5.98 18.09 7.67
CA LEU A 31 5.60 18.14 6.24
C LEU A 31 6.69 18.80 5.37
N ILE A 32 7.34 19.80 5.92
CA ILE A 32 8.46 20.49 5.29
C ILE A 32 9.55 20.62 6.36
N ARG A 33 10.78 20.27 6.02
CA ARG A 33 11.92 20.26 6.94
C ARG A 33 12.93 21.34 6.54
N GLU A 34 13.81 21.68 7.45
CA GLU A 34 14.96 22.52 7.16
C GLU A 34 15.79 21.92 6.01
N GLY A 35 16.29 22.78 5.14
CA GLY A 35 17.03 22.39 3.93
C GLY A 35 16.14 21.99 2.73
N ASP A 36 14.81 21.83 2.91
CA ASP A 36 13.94 21.45 1.80
C ASP A 36 13.87 22.52 0.71
N ARG A 37 13.93 22.05 -0.55
CA ARG A 37 13.63 22.83 -1.74
C ARG A 37 12.16 22.64 -2.09
N VAL A 38 11.33 23.66 -1.89
CA VAL A 38 9.87 23.57 -1.98
C VAL A 38 9.35 24.27 -3.23
N GLY A 39 8.71 23.54 -4.13
CA GLY A 39 7.94 24.11 -5.22
C GLY A 39 6.55 24.51 -4.74
N VAL A 40 6.14 25.75 -4.91
CA VAL A 40 4.80 26.21 -4.53
C VAL A 40 3.93 26.29 -5.78
N ALA A 41 2.86 25.48 -5.79
CA ALA A 41 1.89 25.47 -6.90
C ALA A 41 0.96 26.68 -6.80
N VAL A 42 1.10 27.64 -7.73
CA VAL A 42 0.34 28.89 -7.74
C VAL A 42 -0.53 28.96 -8.99
N SER A 43 -1.85 28.98 -8.80
CA SER A 43 -2.84 29.10 -9.89
C SER A 43 -3.27 30.54 -10.18
N GLY A 44 -2.88 31.52 -9.35
CA GLY A 44 -3.38 32.89 -9.40
C GLY A 44 -4.62 33.14 -8.52
N GLY A 45 -5.28 32.11 -8.03
CA GLY A 45 -6.40 32.20 -7.10
C GLY A 45 -5.96 32.52 -5.66
N ALA A 46 -6.90 33.04 -4.84
CA ALA A 46 -6.64 33.50 -3.48
C ALA A 46 -5.84 32.52 -2.63
N ASP A 47 -6.28 31.26 -2.56
CA ASP A 47 -5.68 30.25 -1.67
C ASP A 47 -4.22 29.97 -2.05
N SER A 48 -3.92 29.89 -3.36
CA SER A 48 -2.57 29.60 -3.86
C SER A 48 -1.61 30.80 -3.70
N VAL A 49 -2.11 32.02 -3.89
CA VAL A 49 -1.34 33.23 -3.63
C VAL A 49 -1.05 33.39 -2.14
N ALA A 50 -2.06 33.14 -1.28
CA ALA A 50 -1.87 33.17 0.17
C ALA A 50 -0.85 32.12 0.63
N LEU A 51 -0.89 30.89 0.09
CA LEU A 51 0.11 29.87 0.39
C LEU A 51 1.53 30.34 0.09
N LEU A 52 1.75 30.91 -1.10
CA LEU A 52 3.07 31.42 -1.49
C LEU A 52 3.55 32.49 -0.51
N LEU A 53 2.72 33.48 -0.22
CA LEU A 53 3.10 34.60 0.64
C LEU A 53 3.35 34.16 2.10
N LEU A 54 2.54 33.29 2.62
CA LEU A 54 2.72 32.69 3.94
C LEU A 54 4.03 31.91 4.03
N LEU A 55 4.36 31.10 3.00
CA LEU A 55 5.63 30.39 2.96
C LEU A 55 6.82 31.34 2.83
N ILE A 56 6.72 32.44 2.05
CA ILE A 56 7.74 33.47 1.99
C ILE A 56 7.97 34.09 3.37
N ALA A 57 6.90 34.39 4.12
CA ALA A 57 7.00 35.01 5.45
C ALA A 57 7.73 34.10 6.47
N VAL A 58 7.64 32.76 6.31
CA VAL A 58 8.22 31.82 7.26
C VAL A 58 9.50 31.13 6.75
N LYS A 59 9.86 31.25 5.46
CA LYS A 59 10.96 30.50 4.83
C LYS A 59 12.29 30.59 5.56
N LYS A 60 12.67 31.79 6.03
CA LYS A 60 13.92 31.98 6.79
C LYS A 60 13.89 31.32 8.15
N LYS A 61 12.72 31.32 8.84
CA LYS A 61 12.55 30.70 10.15
C LYS A 61 12.53 29.16 10.10
N ILE A 62 12.15 28.60 8.95
CA ILE A 62 12.12 27.15 8.73
C ILE A 62 13.41 26.66 8.06
N GLY A 63 14.19 27.55 7.41
CA GLY A 63 15.41 27.18 6.70
C GLY A 63 15.14 26.52 5.33
N ILE A 64 14.15 27.00 4.56
CA ILE A 64 13.76 26.41 3.26
C ILE A 64 14.00 27.35 2.09
N THR A 65 14.15 26.77 0.90
CA THR A 65 14.15 27.50 -0.36
C THR A 65 12.85 27.30 -1.12
N LEU A 66 12.40 28.35 -1.82
CA LEU A 66 11.11 28.33 -2.53
C LEU A 66 11.31 28.57 -4.03
N SER A 67 10.50 27.90 -4.83
CA SER A 67 10.26 28.17 -6.24
C SER A 67 8.76 28.21 -6.53
N VAL A 68 8.36 28.87 -7.60
CA VAL A 68 6.94 28.98 -8.01
C VAL A 68 6.68 28.04 -9.19
N LEU A 69 5.65 27.23 -9.09
CA LEU A 69 5.18 26.33 -10.14
C LEU A 69 3.82 26.80 -10.64
N HIS A 70 3.69 27.06 -11.94
CA HIS A 70 2.42 27.43 -12.57
C HIS A 70 2.10 26.49 -13.75
N PHE A 71 0.88 25.96 -13.76
CA PHE A 71 0.40 25.12 -14.85
C PHE A 71 -0.85 25.74 -15.49
N ASN A 72 -0.71 26.19 -16.76
CA ASN A 72 -1.80 26.78 -17.52
C ASN A 72 -2.58 25.67 -18.28
N HIS A 73 -3.83 25.46 -17.89
CA HIS A 73 -4.70 24.44 -18.50
C HIS A 73 -5.24 24.82 -19.87
N LYS A 74 -5.03 26.05 -20.36
CA LYS A 74 -5.58 26.63 -21.58
C LYS A 74 -7.09 26.42 -21.76
N LEU A 75 -7.83 26.43 -20.65
CA LEU A 75 -9.27 26.23 -20.65
C LEU A 75 -10.08 27.53 -20.88
N ARG A 76 -9.44 28.70 -20.70
CA ARG A 76 -10.10 30.02 -20.65
C ARG A 76 -9.51 31.04 -21.61
N GLY A 77 -8.75 30.64 -22.63
CA GLY A 77 -8.11 31.57 -23.57
C GLY A 77 -7.28 32.64 -22.87
N SER A 78 -7.48 33.93 -23.24
CA SER A 78 -6.73 35.06 -22.70
C SER A 78 -6.79 35.26 -21.18
N ALA A 79 -7.83 34.73 -20.52
CA ALA A 79 -7.92 34.80 -19.06
C ALA A 79 -6.88 33.91 -18.38
N ALA A 80 -6.54 32.77 -18.97
CA ALA A 80 -5.51 31.86 -18.45
C ALA A 80 -4.10 32.44 -18.63
N ASP A 81 -3.87 33.18 -19.72
CA ASP A 81 -2.59 33.86 -19.96
C ASP A 81 -2.41 35.08 -19.03
N ALA A 82 -3.51 35.73 -18.62
CA ALA A 82 -3.47 36.77 -17.60
C ALA A 82 -3.14 36.23 -16.20
N ASP A 83 -3.60 35.00 -15.85
CA ASP A 83 -3.21 34.33 -14.60
C ASP A 83 -1.70 34.05 -14.56
N GLU A 84 -1.12 33.61 -15.67
CA GLU A 84 0.32 33.37 -15.83
C GLU A 84 1.13 34.67 -15.62
N LYS A 85 0.70 35.79 -16.25
CA LYS A 85 1.36 37.08 -16.10
C LYS A 85 1.38 37.55 -14.64
N ILE A 86 0.29 37.38 -13.91
CA ILE A 86 0.21 37.75 -12.50
C ILE A 86 1.15 36.87 -11.65
N VAL A 87 1.16 35.54 -11.88
CA VAL A 87 2.00 34.62 -11.11
C VAL A 87 3.48 34.85 -11.42
N SER A 88 3.86 35.08 -12.69
CA SER A 88 5.25 35.36 -13.06
C SER A 88 5.72 36.71 -12.46
N ALA A 89 4.87 37.74 -12.48
CA ALA A 89 5.16 39.05 -11.83
C ALA A 89 5.36 38.86 -10.30
N LEU A 90 4.55 38.03 -9.66
CA LEU A 90 4.68 37.74 -8.24
C LEU A 90 6.00 36.98 -7.94
N ALA A 91 6.37 35.98 -8.74
CA ALA A 91 7.64 35.28 -8.61
C ALA A 91 8.83 36.24 -8.76
N ARG A 92 8.80 37.13 -9.76
CA ARG A 92 9.81 38.19 -10.00
C ARG A 92 9.93 39.14 -8.82
N LYS A 93 8.78 39.61 -8.30
CA LYS A 93 8.73 40.53 -7.14
C LYS A 93 9.47 39.96 -5.91
N TYR A 94 9.35 38.65 -5.67
CA TYR A 94 9.99 37.97 -4.54
C TYR A 94 11.30 37.30 -4.87
N LYS A 95 11.83 37.50 -6.09
CA LYS A 95 13.10 36.93 -6.59
C LYS A 95 13.12 35.41 -6.43
N LEU A 96 12.02 34.72 -6.83
CA LEU A 96 11.87 33.26 -6.77
C LEU A 96 11.99 32.66 -8.17
N PRO A 97 12.64 31.49 -8.33
CA PRO A 97 12.58 30.73 -9.57
C PRO A 97 11.13 30.46 -9.97
N PHE A 98 10.84 30.62 -11.28
CA PHE A 98 9.51 30.41 -11.84
C PHE A 98 9.56 29.34 -12.91
N TYR A 99 8.80 28.25 -12.70
CA TYR A 99 8.67 27.14 -13.62
C TYR A 99 7.24 27.07 -14.13
N PHE A 100 7.11 26.93 -15.43
CA PHE A 100 5.83 27.06 -16.12
C PHE A 100 5.66 25.95 -17.15
N ALA A 101 4.42 25.45 -17.27
CA ALA A 101 3.98 24.63 -18.39
C ALA A 101 2.54 24.96 -18.76
N ALA A 102 2.19 24.67 -20.01
CA ALA A 102 0.83 24.83 -20.51
C ALA A 102 0.42 23.58 -21.31
N ALA A 103 -0.87 23.25 -21.25
CA ALA A 103 -1.43 22.17 -22.07
C ALA A 103 -2.87 22.48 -22.48
N ALA A 104 -3.24 22.15 -23.71
CA ALA A 104 -4.61 22.22 -24.20
C ALA A 104 -5.45 21.03 -23.67
N VAL A 105 -5.85 21.12 -22.39
CA VAL A 105 -6.48 20.00 -21.66
C VAL A 105 -7.75 19.49 -22.36
N LYS A 106 -8.54 20.37 -23.01
CA LYS A 106 -9.74 19.95 -23.77
C LYS A 106 -9.40 18.98 -24.90
N SER A 107 -8.34 19.26 -25.66
CA SER A 107 -7.89 18.40 -26.76
C SER A 107 -7.44 17.04 -26.24
N VAL A 108 -6.57 17.04 -25.22
CA VAL A 108 -6.07 15.82 -24.59
C VAL A 108 -7.21 14.96 -24.02
N ALA A 109 -8.17 15.58 -23.30
CA ALA A 109 -9.31 14.87 -22.73
C ALA A 109 -10.19 14.24 -23.82
N LYS A 110 -10.37 14.92 -24.97
CA LYS A 110 -11.12 14.41 -26.11
C LYS A 110 -10.40 13.21 -26.78
N THR A 111 -9.09 13.33 -26.98
CA THR A 111 -8.26 12.25 -27.54
C THR A 111 -8.26 11.00 -26.65
N ASP A 112 -8.07 11.20 -25.35
CA ASP A 112 -8.00 10.11 -24.35
C ASP A 112 -9.39 9.57 -23.97
N ARG A 113 -10.49 10.13 -24.49
CA ARG A 113 -11.89 9.84 -24.06
C ARG A 113 -12.06 9.88 -22.56
N ALA A 114 -11.37 10.82 -21.90
CA ALA A 114 -11.30 10.90 -20.44
C ALA A 114 -12.04 12.12 -19.87
N ASN A 115 -12.39 12.07 -18.59
CA ASN A 115 -12.99 13.19 -17.91
C ASN A 115 -12.04 14.40 -17.88
N LEU A 116 -12.55 15.59 -18.25
CA LEU A 116 -11.78 16.83 -18.35
C LEU A 116 -11.04 17.19 -17.04
N GLU A 117 -11.70 17.02 -15.90
CA GLU A 117 -11.13 17.36 -14.59
C GLU A 117 -10.02 16.37 -14.19
N ALA A 118 -10.24 15.07 -14.46
CA ALA A 118 -9.25 14.03 -14.24
C ALA A 118 -8.01 14.23 -15.14
N THR A 119 -8.22 14.60 -16.41
CA THR A 119 -7.14 14.90 -17.36
C THR A 119 -6.36 16.14 -16.92
N ALA A 120 -7.04 17.22 -16.54
CA ALA A 120 -6.41 18.45 -16.02
C ALA A 120 -5.54 18.15 -14.79
N ARG A 121 -6.07 17.34 -13.88
CA ARG A 121 -5.33 16.88 -12.69
C ARG A 121 -4.11 16.05 -13.08
N ARG A 122 -4.25 15.06 -13.95
CA ARG A 122 -3.16 14.19 -14.41
C ARG A 122 -2.01 15.00 -15.01
N LEU A 123 -2.30 15.89 -15.94
CA LEU A 123 -1.28 16.73 -16.61
C LEU A 123 -0.57 17.65 -15.63
N ARG A 124 -1.30 18.28 -14.73
CA ARG A 124 -0.73 19.13 -13.68
C ARG A 124 0.21 18.37 -12.75
N TYR A 125 -0.17 17.15 -12.32
CA TYR A 125 0.68 16.34 -11.46
C TYR A 125 1.88 15.76 -12.20
N ALA A 126 1.76 15.47 -13.51
CA ALA A 126 2.90 15.10 -14.35
C ALA A 126 3.92 16.23 -14.44
N PHE A 127 3.48 17.47 -14.65
CA PHE A 127 4.33 18.67 -14.61
C PHE A 127 5.01 18.84 -13.24
N PHE A 128 4.28 18.66 -12.14
CA PHE A 128 4.87 18.72 -10.80
C PHE A 128 5.97 17.67 -10.61
N ALA A 129 5.73 16.44 -11.04
CA ALA A 129 6.72 15.37 -10.97
C ALA A 129 7.96 15.66 -11.85
N GLN A 130 7.77 16.26 -13.01
CA GLN A 130 8.86 16.71 -13.89
C GLN A 130 9.71 17.80 -13.19
N CYS A 131 9.09 18.86 -12.69
CA CYS A 131 9.79 19.92 -11.95
C CYS A 131 10.53 19.38 -10.73
N ALA A 132 9.94 18.40 -10.02
CA ALA A 132 10.56 17.81 -8.85
C ALA A 132 11.83 17.03 -9.19
N ARG A 133 11.93 16.43 -10.39
CA ARG A 133 13.15 15.78 -10.88
C ARG A 133 14.18 16.78 -11.38
N GLU A 134 13.79 17.64 -12.31
CA GLU A 134 14.69 18.56 -13.03
C GLU A 134 15.32 19.61 -12.10
N HIS A 135 14.56 20.08 -11.12
CA HIS A 135 14.98 21.14 -10.21
C HIS A 135 15.26 20.64 -8.79
N HIS A 136 15.35 19.30 -8.61
CA HIS A 136 15.65 18.65 -7.33
C HIS A 136 14.76 19.14 -6.18
N LEU A 137 13.43 19.28 -6.42
CA LEU A 137 12.52 19.70 -5.38
C LEU A 137 12.20 18.51 -4.45
N ASN A 138 12.33 18.74 -3.15
CA ASN A 138 11.99 17.77 -2.11
C ASN A 138 10.48 17.68 -1.90
N LYS A 139 9.81 18.84 -1.93
CA LYS A 139 8.36 18.98 -1.68
C LYS A 139 7.71 19.89 -2.69
N ILE A 140 6.40 19.68 -2.91
CA ILE A 140 5.55 20.57 -3.70
C ILE A 140 4.34 20.92 -2.85
N ALA A 141 4.23 22.19 -2.48
CA ALA A 141 3.14 22.71 -1.67
C ALA A 141 1.94 23.11 -2.53
N VAL A 142 0.75 22.60 -2.17
CA VAL A 142 -0.52 22.90 -2.82
C VAL A 142 -1.52 23.47 -1.82
N ALA A 143 -2.36 24.42 -2.25
CA ALA A 143 -3.19 25.25 -1.39
C ALA A 143 -4.58 24.67 -1.09
N HIS A 144 -4.64 23.40 -0.65
CA HIS A 144 -5.90 22.86 -0.12
C HIS A 144 -6.14 23.39 1.30
N THR A 145 -7.39 23.76 1.58
CA THR A 145 -7.83 24.45 2.81
C THR A 145 -8.72 23.53 3.68
N ALA A 146 -9.08 24.00 4.87
CA ALA A 146 -10.07 23.36 5.72
C ALA A 146 -11.45 23.26 5.04
N ASP A 147 -11.81 24.29 4.23
CA ASP A 147 -13.04 24.24 3.44
C ASP A 147 -13.02 23.12 2.39
N ASP A 148 -11.88 22.91 1.69
CA ASP A 148 -11.73 21.78 0.76
C ASP A 148 -11.82 20.44 1.47
N GLN A 149 -11.29 20.35 2.69
CA GLN A 149 -11.39 19.19 3.53
C GLN A 149 -12.86 18.88 3.88
N ALA A 150 -13.59 19.89 4.36
CA ALA A 150 -15.00 19.74 4.70
C ALA A 150 -15.84 19.32 3.47
N GLU A 151 -15.61 19.92 2.30
CA GLU A 151 -16.27 19.55 1.04
C GLU A 151 -16.01 18.07 0.70
N THR A 152 -14.78 17.61 0.89
CA THR A 152 -14.37 16.23 0.57
C THR A 152 -14.98 15.23 1.54
N VAL A 153 -14.95 15.53 2.85
CA VAL A 153 -15.54 14.68 3.89
C VAL A 153 -17.06 14.54 3.67
N LEU A 154 -17.77 15.63 3.45
CA LEU A 154 -19.21 15.60 3.16
C LEU A 154 -19.51 14.81 1.89
N ALA A 155 -18.71 14.99 0.82
CA ALA A 155 -18.89 14.21 -0.40
C ALA A 155 -18.67 12.71 -0.18
N HIS A 156 -17.77 12.34 0.72
CA HIS A 156 -17.52 10.94 1.09
C HIS A 156 -18.63 10.37 1.96
N ILE A 157 -19.14 11.13 2.93
CA ILE A 157 -20.32 10.76 3.75
C ILE A 157 -21.52 10.47 2.86
N LEU A 158 -21.84 11.39 1.94
CA LEU A 158 -22.97 11.24 1.00
C LEU A 158 -22.83 10.04 0.06
N ARG A 159 -21.64 9.50 -0.13
CA ARG A 159 -21.38 8.27 -0.90
C ARG A 159 -21.29 7.00 -0.06
N GLY A 160 -21.51 7.10 1.25
CA GLY A 160 -21.40 5.94 2.15
C GLY A 160 -19.97 5.44 2.36
N SER A 161 -18.99 6.34 2.28
CA SER A 161 -17.57 5.95 2.48
C SER A 161 -17.28 5.62 3.94
N GLY A 162 -16.48 4.58 4.18
CA GLY A 162 -16.00 4.21 5.52
C GLY A 162 -14.87 5.12 6.03
N LEU A 163 -14.19 4.66 7.08
CA LEU A 163 -13.17 5.41 7.84
C LEU A 163 -12.07 6.01 6.95
N THR A 164 -11.53 5.25 6.01
CA THR A 164 -10.53 5.73 5.05
C THR A 164 -11.03 6.93 4.22
N GLY A 165 -12.30 6.90 3.81
CA GLY A 165 -12.92 8.03 3.10
C GLY A 165 -13.14 9.25 3.98
N LEU A 166 -13.50 9.05 5.26
CA LEU A 166 -13.64 10.12 6.25
C LEU A 166 -12.32 10.86 6.51
N GLY A 167 -11.17 10.19 6.32
CA GLY A 167 -9.85 10.80 6.36
C GLY A 167 -9.66 11.96 5.36
N GLY A 168 -10.49 12.03 4.30
CA GLY A 168 -10.55 13.13 3.36
C GLY A 168 -9.25 13.36 2.59
N ILE A 169 -8.82 14.62 2.53
CA ILE A 169 -7.56 15.01 1.88
C ILE A 169 -6.39 14.77 2.83
N HIS A 170 -5.40 13.97 2.40
CA HIS A 170 -4.20 13.73 3.20
C HIS A 170 -3.26 14.94 3.20
N PRO A 171 -2.63 15.28 4.35
CA PRO A 171 -1.65 16.36 4.46
C PRO A 171 -0.46 16.18 3.52
N GLN A 172 -0.03 14.94 3.31
CA GLN A 172 1.04 14.58 2.39
C GLN A 172 0.66 13.34 1.57
N VAL A 173 1.02 13.36 0.29
CA VAL A 173 1.04 12.17 -0.59
C VAL A 173 2.30 12.30 -1.45
N ASP A 174 3.21 11.39 -1.31
CA ASP A 174 4.54 11.43 -1.94
C ASP A 174 5.27 12.77 -1.65
N LYS A 175 5.63 13.52 -2.69
CA LYS A 175 6.25 14.85 -2.58
C LYS A 175 5.24 16.00 -2.41
N ILE A 176 3.94 15.74 -2.59
CA ILE A 176 2.90 16.76 -2.49
C ILE A 176 2.51 17.00 -1.04
N VAL A 177 2.64 18.22 -0.56
CA VAL A 177 2.28 18.64 0.80
C VAL A 177 1.18 19.71 0.78
N ARG A 178 0.35 19.75 1.84
CA ARG A 178 -0.82 20.62 1.96
C ARG A 178 -0.80 21.36 3.29
N PRO A 179 0.03 22.39 3.42
CA PRO A 179 0.24 23.05 4.71
C PRO A 179 -0.98 23.85 5.21
N LEU A 180 -1.93 24.17 4.32
CA LEU A 180 -3.12 25.00 4.63
C LEU A 180 -4.37 24.17 4.98
N LEU A 181 -4.29 22.85 5.18
CA LEU A 181 -5.47 22.03 5.52
C LEU A 181 -6.16 22.42 6.84
N GLY A 182 -5.47 23.15 7.71
CA GLY A 182 -6.03 23.70 8.95
C GLY A 182 -6.43 25.17 8.87
N ALA A 183 -6.28 25.83 7.70
CA ALA A 183 -6.64 27.23 7.50
C ALA A 183 -7.95 27.36 6.71
N SER A 184 -8.81 28.30 7.11
CA SER A 184 -10.04 28.59 6.37
C SER A 184 -9.78 29.51 5.18
N ARG A 185 -10.60 29.42 4.12
CA ARG A 185 -10.55 30.38 3.01
C ARG A 185 -10.78 31.82 3.46
N ALA A 186 -11.60 32.02 4.49
CA ALA A 186 -11.85 33.35 5.05
C ALA A 186 -10.58 33.94 5.64
N ASP A 187 -9.81 33.18 6.43
CA ASP A 187 -8.54 33.63 7.00
C ASP A 187 -7.53 34.03 5.91
N LEU A 188 -7.43 33.18 4.85
CA LEU A 188 -6.52 33.44 3.73
C LEU A 188 -6.87 34.74 2.97
N ARG A 189 -8.15 34.97 2.72
CA ARG A 189 -8.61 36.21 2.09
C ARG A 189 -8.37 37.43 2.97
N LEU A 190 -8.57 37.33 4.29
CA LEU A 190 -8.24 38.39 5.24
C LEU A 190 -6.73 38.68 5.23
N TYR A 191 -5.90 37.64 5.22
CA TYR A 191 -4.45 37.76 5.10
C TYR A 191 -4.04 38.52 3.84
N LEU A 192 -4.58 38.19 2.67
CA LEU A 192 -4.27 38.83 1.41
C LEU A 192 -4.71 40.30 1.40
N LYS A 193 -5.91 40.62 1.91
CA LYS A 193 -6.42 42.01 2.03
C LYS A 193 -5.54 42.85 2.95
N ALA A 194 -5.13 42.32 4.09
CA ALA A 194 -4.27 43.01 5.04
C ALA A 194 -2.88 43.34 4.44
N HIS A 195 -2.35 42.51 3.58
CA HIS A 195 -1.07 42.71 2.90
C HIS A 195 -1.19 43.37 1.53
N LYS A 196 -2.39 43.88 1.17
CA LYS A 196 -2.69 44.58 -0.09
C LYS A 196 -2.29 43.79 -1.34
N HIS A 197 -2.48 42.44 -1.29
CA HIS A 197 -2.26 41.58 -2.44
C HIS A 197 -3.55 41.31 -3.20
N SER A 198 -3.49 41.47 -4.53
CA SER A 198 -4.57 41.11 -5.43
C SER A 198 -4.53 39.61 -5.77
N TRP A 199 -5.67 39.06 -6.09
CA TRP A 199 -5.85 37.71 -6.61
C TRP A 199 -6.99 37.68 -7.63
N ARG A 200 -7.09 36.63 -8.40
CA ARG A 200 -8.21 36.44 -9.33
C ARG A 200 -9.23 35.44 -8.78
N GLU A 201 -10.50 35.75 -9.00
CA GLU A 201 -11.57 34.80 -8.69
C GLU A 201 -11.89 33.93 -9.90
N ASP A 202 -11.96 32.60 -9.68
CA ASP A 202 -12.24 31.64 -10.71
C ASP A 202 -13.74 31.65 -11.05
N ALA A 203 -14.11 32.13 -12.25
CA ALA A 203 -15.49 32.13 -12.74
C ALA A 203 -16.12 30.73 -12.83
N THR A 204 -15.32 29.66 -12.99
CA THR A 204 -15.83 28.26 -13.03
C THR A 204 -16.38 27.78 -11.67
N ASN A 205 -16.11 28.49 -10.59
CA ASN A 205 -16.74 28.27 -9.28
C ASN A 205 -18.27 28.52 -9.29
N ARG A 206 -18.84 29.03 -10.38
CA ARG A 206 -20.30 29.31 -10.49
C ARG A 206 -21.14 28.09 -10.89
N ASP A 207 -20.54 27.09 -11.50
CA ASP A 207 -21.24 25.87 -11.93
C ASP A 207 -21.68 25.00 -10.74
N THR A 208 -22.99 24.89 -10.51
CA THR A 208 -23.60 24.12 -9.42
C THR A 208 -24.07 22.73 -9.85
N THR A 209 -23.81 22.31 -11.07
CA THR A 209 -24.19 20.97 -11.54
C THR A 209 -23.37 19.88 -10.83
N LYS A 210 -22.15 20.17 -10.46
CA LYS A 210 -21.24 19.24 -9.77
C LYS A 210 -21.55 19.12 -8.28
N THR A 211 -21.54 17.91 -7.74
CA THR A 211 -21.80 17.62 -6.32
C THR A 211 -20.93 18.48 -5.38
N ARG A 212 -19.64 18.63 -5.67
CA ARG A 212 -18.73 19.43 -4.84
C ARG A 212 -19.10 20.91 -4.80
N ALA A 213 -19.52 21.48 -5.94
CA ALA A 213 -20.01 22.86 -6.00
C ALA A 213 -21.33 23.05 -5.23
N ARG A 214 -22.22 22.05 -5.27
CA ARG A 214 -23.47 22.05 -4.47
C ARG A 214 -23.17 22.01 -2.98
N ILE A 215 -22.25 21.14 -2.54
CA ILE A 215 -21.83 21.07 -1.13
C ILE A 215 -21.30 22.43 -0.68
N ARG A 216 -20.39 23.05 -1.45
CA ARG A 216 -19.79 24.36 -1.15
C ARG A 216 -20.84 25.50 -1.05
N LYS A 217 -21.78 25.55 -2.00
CA LYS A 217 -22.68 26.70 -2.14
C LYS A 217 -24.01 26.54 -1.42
N LYS A 218 -24.46 25.32 -1.17
CA LYS A 218 -25.76 25.07 -0.55
C LYS A 218 -25.60 24.39 0.81
N LEU A 219 -24.93 23.23 0.87
CA LEU A 219 -24.92 22.40 2.08
C LEU A 219 -24.09 23.00 3.21
N ILE A 220 -22.85 23.42 2.95
CA ILE A 220 -21.98 24.01 3.99
C ILE A 220 -22.59 25.31 4.53
N PRO A 221 -23.11 26.26 3.71
CA PRO A 221 -23.77 27.46 4.23
C PRO A 221 -25.01 27.14 5.05
N LEU A 222 -25.82 26.18 4.63
CA LEU A 222 -26.99 25.71 5.40
C LEU A 222 -26.57 25.16 6.77
N LEU A 223 -25.58 24.24 6.78
CA LEU A 223 -25.07 23.67 8.03
C LEU A 223 -24.47 24.73 8.96
N LYS A 224 -23.78 25.74 8.42
CA LYS A 224 -23.23 26.86 9.21
C LYS A 224 -24.34 27.72 9.84
N LYS A 225 -25.40 27.97 9.09
CA LYS A 225 -26.47 28.87 9.52
C LYS A 225 -27.45 28.22 10.48
N GLU A 226 -27.89 27.01 10.16
CA GLU A 226 -29.01 26.37 10.85
C GLU A 226 -28.56 25.39 11.95
N PHE A 227 -27.33 24.83 11.87
CA PHE A 227 -26.90 23.74 12.76
C PHE A 227 -25.64 24.10 13.56
N GLN A 228 -24.53 24.38 12.89
CA GLN A 228 -23.25 24.54 13.55
C GLN A 228 -22.34 25.52 12.81
N PRO A 229 -22.14 26.77 13.31
CA PRO A 229 -21.30 27.79 12.69
C PRO A 229 -19.87 27.33 12.40
N ARG A 230 -19.32 26.43 13.23
CA ARG A 230 -17.96 25.87 13.12
C ARG A 230 -17.89 24.53 12.41
N ILE A 231 -18.89 24.18 11.61
CA ILE A 231 -18.97 22.85 10.96
C ILE A 231 -17.73 22.51 10.11
N VAL A 232 -17.10 23.48 9.45
CA VAL A 232 -15.89 23.28 8.64
C VAL A 232 -14.72 22.81 9.52
N GLU A 233 -14.56 23.47 10.68
CA GLU A 233 -13.51 23.11 11.64
C GLU A 233 -13.77 21.70 12.22
N HIS A 234 -15.02 21.40 12.56
CA HIS A 234 -15.41 20.09 13.09
C HIS A 234 -15.18 18.97 12.07
N LEU A 235 -15.53 19.17 10.79
CA LEU A 235 -15.28 18.21 9.73
C LEU A 235 -13.78 18.02 9.46
N ALA A 236 -12.99 19.10 9.54
CA ALA A 236 -11.53 19.01 9.43
C ALA A 236 -10.91 18.23 10.60
N ALA A 237 -11.40 18.45 11.83
CA ALA A 237 -10.97 17.69 13.01
C ALA A 237 -11.38 16.22 12.91
N LEU A 238 -12.63 15.94 12.54
CA LEU A 238 -13.11 14.56 12.31
C LEU A 238 -12.22 13.82 11.31
N SER A 239 -11.85 14.48 10.21
CA SER A 239 -10.98 13.85 9.22
C SER A 239 -9.57 13.59 9.75
N ALA A 240 -9.06 14.42 10.66
CA ALA A 240 -7.75 14.20 11.27
C ALA A 240 -7.78 12.97 12.19
N HIS A 241 -8.81 12.84 13.04
CA HIS A 241 -9.00 11.65 13.89
C HIS A 241 -9.20 10.39 13.03
N ALA A 242 -10.07 10.44 12.03
CA ALA A 242 -10.29 9.32 11.14
C ALA A 242 -9.00 8.84 10.45
N ARG A 243 -8.10 9.75 10.07
CA ARG A 243 -6.78 9.37 9.51
C ARG A 243 -5.87 8.70 10.54
N GLN A 244 -5.88 9.17 11.79
CA GLN A 244 -5.07 8.55 12.86
C GLN A 244 -5.53 7.13 13.12
N ASP A 245 -6.84 6.94 13.29
CA ASP A 245 -7.44 5.61 13.50
C ASP A 245 -7.23 4.70 12.30
N ASP A 246 -7.37 5.24 11.07
CA ASP A 246 -7.13 4.50 9.83
C ASP A 246 -5.67 4.04 9.71
N ALA A 247 -4.72 4.89 10.09
CA ALA A 247 -3.30 4.56 10.09
C ALA A 247 -2.96 3.46 11.11
N LEU A 248 -3.50 3.55 12.32
CA LEU A 248 -3.32 2.51 13.35
C LEU A 248 -3.88 1.16 12.89
N LEU A 249 -5.10 1.15 12.35
CA LEU A 249 -5.73 -0.07 11.83
C LEU A 249 -4.97 -0.63 10.63
N GLN A 250 -4.39 0.23 9.80
CA GLN A 250 -3.54 -0.18 8.68
C GLN A 250 -2.25 -0.84 9.17
N GLU A 251 -1.60 -0.27 10.19
CA GLU A 251 -0.41 -0.83 10.80
C GLU A 251 -0.68 -2.21 11.44
N LEU A 252 -1.77 -2.34 12.19
CA LEU A 252 -2.20 -3.62 12.76
C LEU A 252 -2.46 -4.67 11.67
N ALA A 253 -3.09 -4.27 10.56
CA ALA A 253 -3.33 -5.16 9.43
C ALA A 253 -2.02 -5.59 8.75
N GLU A 254 -1.03 -4.70 8.65
CA GLU A 254 0.29 -5.01 8.09
C GLU A 254 1.12 -5.91 9.01
N GLN A 255 1.04 -5.71 10.34
CA GLN A 255 1.65 -6.62 11.31
C GLN A 255 1.05 -8.02 11.17
N ARG A 256 -0.29 -8.12 11.09
CA ARG A 256 -0.98 -9.39 10.90
C ARG A 256 -0.67 -10.03 9.55
N LEU A 257 -0.53 -9.25 8.49
CA LEU A 257 -0.08 -9.73 7.18
C LEU A 257 1.27 -10.45 7.28
N ARG A 258 2.23 -9.85 7.97
CA ARG A 258 3.57 -10.43 8.17
C ARG A 258 3.55 -11.69 9.02
N ALA A 259 2.69 -11.74 10.05
CA ALA A 259 2.63 -12.86 10.99
C ALA A 259 1.83 -14.06 10.47
N SER A 260 0.78 -13.83 9.68
CA SER A 260 -0.24 -14.85 9.39
C SER A 260 -0.40 -15.21 7.91
N VAL A 261 0.20 -14.43 7.00
CA VAL A 261 0.08 -14.66 5.55
C VAL A 261 1.35 -15.29 5.00
N GLU A 262 1.20 -16.49 4.49
CA GLU A 262 2.27 -17.21 3.79
C GLU A 262 2.30 -16.80 2.32
N ILE A 263 3.47 -16.41 1.84
CA ILE A 263 3.70 -16.17 0.42
C ILE A 263 4.04 -17.49 -0.23
N ILE A 264 3.27 -17.82 -1.25
CA ILE A 264 3.41 -19.06 -2.01
C ILE A 264 3.71 -18.74 -3.48
N PRO A 265 4.29 -19.66 -4.24
CA PRO A 265 4.47 -19.49 -5.67
C PRO A 265 3.15 -19.12 -6.36
N GLY A 266 3.14 -17.97 -7.04
CA GLY A 266 1.95 -17.45 -7.75
C GLY A 266 0.86 -16.85 -6.87
N GLY A 267 1.09 -16.64 -5.55
CA GLY A 267 0.03 -16.12 -4.71
C GLY A 267 0.37 -15.93 -3.23
N ALA A 268 -0.67 -16.04 -2.41
CA ALA A 268 -0.58 -15.96 -0.96
C ALA A 268 -1.62 -16.88 -0.30
N SER A 269 -1.32 -17.39 0.88
CA SER A 269 -2.22 -18.23 1.69
C SER A 269 -2.41 -17.63 3.08
N ILE A 270 -3.60 -17.77 3.64
CA ILE A 270 -3.92 -17.40 5.01
C ILE A 270 -4.86 -18.42 5.64
N ARG A 271 -4.59 -18.81 6.89
CA ARG A 271 -5.50 -19.69 7.63
C ARG A 271 -6.81 -18.95 7.96
N ILE A 272 -7.93 -19.63 7.83
CA ILE A 272 -9.28 -19.07 8.08
C ILE A 272 -9.40 -18.58 9.54
N ALA A 273 -8.80 -19.31 10.48
CA ALA A 273 -8.77 -18.90 11.89
C ALA A 273 -8.09 -17.53 12.14
N GLU A 274 -7.19 -17.11 11.23
CA GLU A 274 -6.55 -15.81 11.30
C GLU A 274 -7.40 -14.66 10.71
N LEU A 275 -8.39 -15.00 9.90
CA LEU A 275 -9.34 -14.03 9.31
C LEU A 275 -10.58 -13.83 10.16
N LEU A 276 -11.04 -14.90 10.80
CA LEU A 276 -12.28 -14.92 11.55
C LEU A 276 -12.00 -14.87 13.06
N PRO A 277 -12.80 -14.15 13.84
CA PRO A 277 -12.66 -14.12 15.30
C PRO A 277 -12.90 -15.52 15.90
N ARG A 278 -12.12 -15.90 16.91
CA ARG A 278 -12.22 -17.20 17.58
C ARG A 278 -13.57 -17.49 18.26
N ASN A 279 -14.38 -16.46 18.55
CA ASN A 279 -15.63 -16.58 19.33
C ASN A 279 -16.91 -16.66 18.48
N GLY A 280 -16.82 -16.97 17.17
CA GLY A 280 -17.95 -16.86 16.24
C GLY A 280 -18.69 -18.16 15.91
N GLN A 281 -18.67 -19.21 16.75
CA GLN A 281 -19.26 -20.50 16.35
C GLN A 281 -20.79 -20.65 16.54
N LYS A 282 -21.52 -19.72 17.14
CA LYS A 282 -22.95 -20.00 17.48
C LYS A 282 -23.99 -19.00 16.97
N ASN A 283 -23.68 -17.90 16.31
CA ASN A 283 -24.72 -16.99 15.78
C ASN A 283 -24.60 -16.79 14.26
N ALA A 284 -24.99 -17.83 13.52
CA ALA A 284 -24.97 -17.82 12.05
C ALA A 284 -26.01 -16.91 11.38
N PHE A 285 -26.93 -16.31 12.15
CA PHE A 285 -28.07 -15.53 11.63
C PHE A 285 -28.19 -14.10 12.17
N ALA A 286 -27.21 -13.60 12.94
CA ALA A 286 -27.28 -12.22 13.38
C ALA A 286 -27.19 -11.27 12.19
N ARG A 287 -28.25 -10.47 11.97
CA ARG A 287 -28.27 -9.34 11.04
C ARG A 287 -27.18 -8.34 11.46
N HIS A 288 -26.80 -7.44 10.55
CA HIS A 288 -25.71 -6.47 10.78
C HIS A 288 -25.87 -5.66 12.08
N GLU A 289 -27.09 -5.54 12.57
CA GLU A 289 -27.49 -4.81 13.78
C GLU A 289 -27.23 -5.58 15.10
N ASP A 290 -27.11 -6.93 15.03
CA ASP A 290 -26.97 -7.81 16.21
C ASP A 290 -25.51 -8.25 16.47
N ARG A 291 -24.51 -7.67 15.80
CA ARG A 291 -23.09 -8.02 16.00
C ARG A 291 -22.55 -7.37 17.26
N SER A 292 -21.88 -8.15 18.11
CA SER A 292 -21.15 -7.56 19.21
C SER A 292 -20.07 -6.59 18.69
N PRO A 293 -19.69 -5.55 19.46
CA PRO A 293 -18.63 -4.61 19.07
C PRO A 293 -17.31 -5.31 18.69
N GLU A 294 -16.96 -6.41 19.34
CA GLU A 294 -15.77 -7.21 19.05
C GLU A 294 -15.84 -7.94 17.68
N GLN A 295 -17.01 -8.44 17.30
CA GLN A 295 -17.25 -9.06 15.99
C GLN A 295 -17.19 -8.03 14.86
N ALA A 296 -17.69 -6.82 15.09
CA ALA A 296 -17.62 -5.72 14.14
C ALA A 296 -16.16 -5.24 13.95
N ALA A 297 -15.41 -5.10 15.03
CA ALA A 297 -14.01 -4.68 15.01
C ALA A 297 -13.12 -5.69 14.27
N SER A 298 -13.30 -6.99 14.51
CA SER A 298 -12.54 -8.04 13.83
C SER A 298 -12.84 -8.09 12.32
N THR A 299 -14.07 -7.82 11.91
CA THR A 299 -14.44 -7.76 10.49
C THR A 299 -13.76 -6.59 9.78
N GLY A 300 -13.61 -5.44 10.45
CA GLY A 300 -12.89 -4.27 9.93
C GLY A 300 -11.41 -4.55 9.65
N LEU A 301 -10.72 -5.22 10.57
CA LEU A 301 -9.31 -5.60 10.42
C LEU A 301 -9.15 -6.67 9.33
N SER A 302 -10.02 -7.69 9.30
CA SER A 302 -10.02 -8.73 8.27
C SER A 302 -10.21 -8.15 6.87
N GLY A 303 -11.10 -7.17 6.71
CA GLY A 303 -11.30 -6.49 5.43
C GLY A 303 -10.06 -5.73 4.95
N ARG A 304 -9.30 -5.13 5.88
CA ARG A 304 -8.01 -4.47 5.55
C ARG A 304 -6.96 -5.49 5.16
N LEU A 305 -6.84 -6.56 5.93
CA LEU A 305 -5.91 -7.66 5.67
C LEU A 305 -6.15 -8.27 4.29
N LEU A 306 -7.40 -8.54 3.93
CA LEU A 306 -7.77 -9.04 2.60
C LEU A 306 -7.35 -8.07 1.48
N ARG A 307 -7.54 -6.76 1.67
CA ARG A 307 -7.08 -5.74 0.70
C ARG A 307 -5.57 -5.73 0.55
N LEU A 308 -4.83 -5.92 1.64
CA LEU A 308 -3.37 -6.02 1.61
C LEU A 308 -2.90 -7.28 0.88
N ILE A 309 -3.52 -8.44 1.14
CA ILE A 309 -3.21 -9.71 0.46
C ILE A 309 -3.42 -9.53 -1.06
N VAL A 310 -4.61 -9.08 -1.47
CA VAL A 310 -4.93 -8.86 -2.89
C VAL A 310 -3.95 -7.90 -3.55
N ARG A 311 -3.59 -6.79 -2.87
CA ARG A 311 -2.61 -5.82 -3.37
C ARG A 311 -1.23 -6.45 -3.52
N ARG A 312 -0.80 -7.29 -2.59
CA ARG A 312 0.49 -7.98 -2.63
C ARG A 312 0.56 -8.98 -3.77
N VAL A 313 -0.48 -9.79 -3.94
CA VAL A 313 -0.59 -10.75 -5.06
C VAL A 313 -0.56 -10.01 -6.41
N LYS A 314 -1.29 -8.91 -6.54
CA LYS A 314 -1.25 -8.07 -7.76
C LYS A 314 0.15 -7.53 -8.07
N ARG A 315 0.85 -7.00 -7.07
CA ARG A 315 2.19 -6.41 -7.24
C ARG A 315 3.24 -7.44 -7.65
N ALA A 316 3.20 -8.64 -7.09
CA ALA A 316 4.11 -9.72 -7.43
C ALA A 316 4.02 -10.12 -8.91
N HIS A 317 2.84 -9.94 -9.54
CA HIS A 317 2.60 -10.28 -10.95
C HIS A 317 2.74 -9.09 -11.92
N ALA A 318 2.55 -7.85 -11.44
CA ALA A 318 2.68 -6.65 -12.28
C ALA A 318 4.10 -6.38 -12.79
N GLY A 319 5.12 -6.98 -12.18
CA GLY A 319 6.52 -6.91 -12.65
C GLY A 319 6.75 -7.48 -14.06
N ASN A 320 5.84 -8.31 -14.57
CA ASN A 320 5.96 -8.97 -15.89
C ASN A 320 4.97 -8.48 -16.97
N ALA A 321 4.07 -7.55 -16.65
CA ALA A 321 3.08 -7.11 -17.62
C ALA A 321 2.96 -5.58 -17.69
N LYS A 322 3.33 -5.01 -18.84
CA LYS A 322 3.12 -3.59 -19.22
C LYS A 322 1.64 -3.19 -19.44
N ASN A 323 0.66 -4.01 -19.06
CA ASN A 323 -0.75 -3.72 -19.28
C ASN A 323 -1.42 -3.22 -17.99
N ASN A 324 -1.42 -1.90 -17.81
CA ASN A 324 -2.34 -1.15 -16.96
C ASN A 324 -3.77 -1.19 -17.57
N SER A 325 -4.41 -2.34 -17.62
CA SER A 325 -5.86 -2.41 -17.84
C SER A 325 -6.53 -1.93 -16.56
N THR A 326 -7.61 -1.17 -16.68
CA THR A 326 -8.54 -0.69 -15.65
C THR A 326 -9.02 -1.86 -14.77
N VAL A 327 -8.20 -2.20 -13.79
CA VAL A 327 -8.47 -3.31 -12.88
C VAL A 327 -9.52 -2.82 -11.88
N GLY A 328 -10.72 -3.41 -11.92
CA GLY A 328 -11.79 -3.13 -10.98
C GLY A 328 -11.29 -3.06 -9.53
N GLU A 329 -11.84 -2.14 -8.76
CA GLU A 329 -11.45 -1.92 -7.37
C GLU A 329 -11.97 -3.05 -6.48
N PHE A 330 -11.14 -3.56 -5.57
CA PHE A 330 -11.53 -4.55 -4.56
C PHE A 330 -12.44 -3.89 -3.51
N SER A 331 -13.75 -3.98 -3.72
CA SER A 331 -14.81 -3.28 -2.97
C SER A 331 -15.15 -3.95 -1.64
N ALA A 332 -16.02 -3.31 -0.86
CA ALA A 332 -16.57 -3.89 0.37
C ALA A 332 -17.38 -5.17 0.10
N LEU A 333 -18.09 -5.23 -1.04
CA LEU A 333 -18.82 -6.43 -1.47
C LEU A 333 -17.89 -7.63 -1.64
N HIS A 334 -16.75 -7.44 -2.30
CA HIS A 334 -15.76 -8.52 -2.47
C HIS A 334 -15.19 -8.99 -1.12
N VAL A 335 -14.97 -8.07 -0.17
CA VAL A 335 -14.55 -8.43 1.20
C VAL A 335 -15.60 -9.32 1.86
N SER A 336 -16.88 -8.95 1.79
CA SER A 336 -17.97 -9.74 2.37
C SER A 336 -18.03 -11.13 1.75
N GLN A 337 -17.96 -11.23 0.42
CA GLN A 337 -17.99 -12.50 -0.30
C GLN A 337 -16.82 -13.42 0.08
N VAL A 338 -15.59 -12.86 0.24
CA VAL A 338 -14.43 -13.64 0.69
C VAL A 338 -14.60 -14.12 2.13
N LEU A 339 -15.16 -13.30 3.01
CA LEU A 339 -15.45 -13.71 4.39
C LEU A 339 -16.56 -14.76 4.47
N GLU A 340 -17.55 -14.71 3.60
CA GLU A 340 -18.57 -15.75 3.46
C GLU A 340 -17.97 -17.07 2.95
N LEU A 341 -17.09 -17.02 1.94
CA LEU A 341 -16.35 -18.16 1.48
C LEU A 341 -15.51 -18.79 2.61
N ALA A 342 -14.86 -17.94 3.43
CA ALA A 342 -14.10 -18.40 4.60
C ALA A 342 -14.99 -19.09 5.64
N ARG A 343 -16.22 -18.60 5.87
CA ARG A 343 -17.13 -19.17 6.89
C ARG A 343 -17.85 -20.42 6.41
N TYR A 344 -18.42 -20.37 5.23
CA TYR A 344 -19.42 -21.34 4.77
C TYR A 344 -19.04 -22.11 3.52
N GLY A 345 -17.97 -21.69 2.80
CA GLY A 345 -17.53 -22.36 1.58
C GLY A 345 -17.12 -23.82 1.85
N LYS A 346 -17.31 -24.69 0.90
CA LYS A 346 -16.76 -26.07 0.93
C LYS A 346 -15.30 -26.04 0.47
N THR A 347 -14.50 -27.00 0.90
CA THR A 347 -13.15 -27.20 0.36
C THR A 347 -13.21 -27.34 -1.17
N GLY A 348 -12.40 -26.56 -1.88
CA GLY A 348 -12.40 -26.48 -3.34
C GLY A 348 -13.29 -25.39 -3.95
N SER A 349 -14.17 -24.76 -3.16
CA SER A 349 -14.93 -23.60 -3.63
C SER A 349 -14.01 -22.44 -3.95
N SER A 350 -14.30 -21.69 -5.03
CA SER A 350 -13.54 -20.53 -5.44
C SER A 350 -14.42 -19.31 -5.76
N LEU A 351 -13.81 -18.13 -5.69
CA LEU A 351 -14.45 -16.85 -5.97
C LEU A 351 -13.50 -16.00 -6.83
N PRO A 352 -13.93 -15.52 -8.00
CA PRO A 352 -13.15 -14.58 -8.80
C PRO A 352 -13.16 -13.18 -8.16
N LEU A 353 -12.01 -12.52 -8.19
CA LEU A 353 -11.80 -11.17 -7.66
C LEU A 353 -11.29 -10.23 -8.77
N PRO A 354 -11.49 -8.90 -8.62
CA PRO A 354 -10.96 -7.94 -9.57
C PRO A 354 -9.44 -8.01 -9.71
N GLY A 355 -8.95 -7.86 -10.94
CA GLY A 355 -7.52 -7.89 -11.23
C GLY A 355 -6.97 -9.27 -11.49
N ASN A 356 -7.83 -10.11 -12.07
CA ASN A 356 -7.49 -11.47 -12.47
C ASN A 356 -7.00 -12.35 -11.32
N ILE A 357 -7.52 -12.09 -10.10
CA ILE A 357 -7.24 -12.88 -8.89
C ILE A 357 -8.40 -13.82 -8.65
N GLU A 358 -8.10 -15.02 -8.20
CA GLU A 358 -9.05 -15.97 -7.67
C GLU A 358 -8.68 -16.31 -6.23
N VAL A 359 -9.67 -16.36 -5.34
CA VAL A 359 -9.51 -16.92 -4.01
C VAL A 359 -10.19 -18.25 -3.94
N ARG A 360 -9.49 -19.27 -3.40
CA ARG A 360 -9.99 -20.64 -3.23
C ARG A 360 -9.96 -21.03 -1.77
N ARG A 361 -11.00 -21.72 -1.32
CA ARG A 361 -10.99 -22.33 0.00
C ARG A 361 -10.34 -23.70 -0.09
N HIS A 362 -9.30 -23.89 0.71
CA HIS A 362 -8.63 -25.17 0.85
C HIS A 362 -8.55 -25.57 2.32
N ARG A 363 -9.36 -26.56 2.73
CA ARG A 363 -9.48 -27.00 4.14
C ARG A 363 -9.71 -25.79 5.08
N ASP A 364 -8.73 -25.48 5.92
CA ASP A 364 -8.70 -24.41 6.91
C ASP A 364 -8.03 -23.11 6.43
N ALA A 365 -7.70 -23.01 5.13
CA ALA A 365 -7.03 -21.85 4.54
C ALA A 365 -7.79 -21.25 3.34
N LEU A 366 -7.54 -19.96 3.08
CA LEU A 366 -7.85 -19.29 1.82
C LEU A 366 -6.56 -19.08 1.04
N VAL A 367 -6.58 -19.46 -0.23
CA VAL A 367 -5.46 -19.32 -1.18
C VAL A 367 -5.85 -18.28 -2.24
N PHE A 368 -5.06 -17.24 -2.36
CA PHE A 368 -5.20 -16.16 -3.34
C PHE A 368 -4.18 -16.36 -4.45
N CYS A 369 -4.60 -16.50 -5.69
CA CYS A 369 -3.73 -16.69 -6.84
C CYS A 369 -4.21 -15.87 -8.03
N VAL A 370 -3.35 -15.62 -9.01
CA VAL A 370 -3.74 -14.99 -10.28
C VAL A 370 -4.35 -16.05 -11.19
N LYS A 371 -5.49 -15.76 -11.81
CA LYS A 371 -6.31 -16.71 -12.58
C LYS A 371 -5.61 -17.24 -13.84
N ASP A 372 -4.82 -16.39 -14.52
CA ASP A 372 -4.07 -16.75 -15.74
C ASP A 372 -2.57 -16.96 -15.46
N GLY A 373 -2.15 -16.80 -14.22
CA GLY A 373 -0.84 -17.27 -13.80
C GLY A 373 -0.87 -18.78 -13.99
N ALA A 374 -0.04 -19.26 -14.92
CA ALA A 374 0.10 -20.66 -15.26
C ALA A 374 -0.19 -21.51 -14.02
N ALA A 375 -1.24 -22.30 -14.10
CA ALA A 375 -1.64 -23.20 -13.02
C ALA A 375 -0.36 -23.81 -12.49
N LEU A 376 0.13 -23.26 -11.37
CA LEU A 376 1.33 -23.69 -10.65
C LEU A 376 2.29 -24.43 -11.60
N SER A 377 2.90 -23.70 -12.55
CA SER A 377 3.99 -24.28 -13.33
C SER A 377 4.95 -24.83 -12.28
N PRO A 378 5.33 -26.10 -12.35
CA PRO A 378 6.28 -26.64 -11.41
C PRO A 378 7.44 -25.64 -11.38
N LEU A 379 7.76 -25.12 -10.20
CA LEU A 379 9.00 -24.36 -10.05
C LEU A 379 10.12 -25.36 -10.27
N GLU A 380 10.65 -25.38 -11.49
CA GLU A 380 11.73 -26.28 -11.83
C GLU A 380 13.06 -25.58 -11.52
N TYR A 381 13.82 -26.22 -10.68
CA TYR A 381 15.21 -25.84 -10.40
C TYR A 381 16.03 -27.11 -10.18
N GLU A 382 17.33 -27.02 -10.45
CA GLU A 382 18.27 -28.12 -10.30
C GLU A 382 19.67 -27.55 -9.99
N TYR A 383 20.21 -27.91 -8.83
CA TYR A 383 21.52 -27.49 -8.36
C TYR A 383 22.39 -28.71 -8.09
N LYS A 384 23.53 -28.83 -8.76
CA LYS A 384 24.48 -29.91 -8.55
C LYS A 384 25.42 -29.56 -7.39
N ILE A 385 25.75 -30.58 -6.59
CA ILE A 385 26.60 -30.52 -5.42
C ILE A 385 27.69 -31.55 -5.62
N ASP A 386 28.84 -31.12 -6.12
CA ASP A 386 29.95 -32.01 -6.49
C ASP A 386 30.68 -32.57 -5.26
N SER A 387 30.71 -31.82 -4.17
CA SER A 387 31.27 -32.19 -2.88
C SER A 387 30.63 -31.35 -1.78
N LEU A 388 30.80 -31.73 -0.51
CA LEU A 388 30.33 -30.98 0.66
C LEU A 388 31.55 -30.41 1.43
N PRO A 389 32.19 -29.31 0.96
CA PRO A 389 33.09 -28.54 1.83
C PRO A 389 32.24 -27.75 2.83
N GLU A 390 32.68 -27.64 4.08
CA GLU A 390 31.98 -26.80 5.06
C GLU A 390 32.21 -25.30 4.84
N PRO A 391 31.17 -24.46 4.99
CA PRO A 391 29.73 -24.75 4.97
C PRO A 391 29.14 -24.67 3.57
N ASN A 392 28.48 -25.72 3.10
CA ASN A 392 27.84 -25.71 1.77
C ASN A 392 26.42 -25.13 1.86
N ASN A 393 26.27 -23.88 1.42
CA ASN A 393 25.01 -23.15 1.39
C ASN A 393 24.52 -23.00 -0.04
N ILE A 394 23.41 -23.64 -0.39
CA ILE A 394 22.79 -23.53 -1.72
C ILE A 394 21.61 -22.57 -1.65
N ARG A 395 21.77 -21.43 -2.31
CA ARG A 395 20.67 -20.48 -2.48
C ARG A 395 19.74 -20.97 -3.58
N VAL A 396 18.45 -21.08 -3.25
CA VAL A 396 17.38 -21.42 -4.19
C VAL A 396 16.44 -20.21 -4.28
N PRO A 397 16.75 -19.23 -5.16
CA PRO A 397 15.95 -17.99 -5.30
C PRO A 397 14.51 -18.29 -5.66
N GLU A 398 14.24 -19.37 -6.40
CA GLU A 398 12.93 -19.83 -6.81
C GLU A 398 12.01 -20.12 -5.61
N LEU A 399 12.61 -20.58 -4.50
CA LEU A 399 11.89 -20.86 -3.25
C LEU A 399 12.05 -19.73 -2.21
N GLY A 400 12.92 -18.75 -2.46
CA GLY A 400 13.27 -17.71 -1.49
C GLY A 400 13.95 -18.27 -0.24
N CYS A 401 14.74 -19.33 -0.35
CA CYS A 401 15.41 -19.99 0.77
C CYS A 401 16.85 -20.41 0.45
N VAL A 402 17.57 -20.77 1.51
CA VAL A 402 18.92 -21.34 1.46
C VAL A 402 18.86 -22.72 2.10
N PHE A 403 19.42 -23.70 1.44
CA PHE A 403 19.65 -25.03 2.01
C PHE A 403 21.10 -25.12 2.51
N ARG A 404 21.23 -25.39 3.81
CA ARG A 404 22.53 -25.60 4.44
C ARG A 404 22.73 -27.09 4.65
N PHE A 405 23.82 -27.62 4.13
CA PHE A 405 24.26 -29.00 4.33
C PHE A 405 25.40 -29.00 5.37
N THR A 406 25.18 -29.59 6.52
CA THR A 406 26.17 -29.63 7.62
C THR A 406 26.58 -31.07 7.88
N MET A 407 27.88 -31.32 7.86
CA MET A 407 28.45 -32.62 8.27
C MET A 407 28.55 -32.67 9.80
N ILE A 408 28.15 -33.76 10.38
CA ILE A 408 28.22 -34.01 11.83
C ILE A 408 28.84 -35.37 12.11
N ASP A 409 29.64 -35.49 13.18
CA ASP A 409 30.08 -36.78 13.68
C ASP A 409 28.89 -37.52 14.31
N TRP A 410 28.58 -38.67 13.78
CA TRP A 410 27.43 -39.45 14.23
C TRP A 410 27.87 -40.55 15.19
N HIS A 411 27.46 -40.47 16.45
CA HIS A 411 27.88 -41.40 17.51
C HIS A 411 26.79 -42.40 17.96
N GLY A 412 25.66 -42.45 17.28
CA GLY A 412 24.60 -43.46 17.49
C GLY A 412 24.06 -43.56 18.93
N GLN A 413 24.07 -42.47 19.71
CA GLN A 413 23.60 -42.57 21.11
C GLN A 413 22.08 -42.75 21.20
N ARG A 414 21.64 -43.66 22.06
CA ARG A 414 20.24 -44.08 22.30
C ARG A 414 19.25 -42.96 22.71
N GLY A 415 19.69 -41.70 22.89
CA GLY A 415 18.86 -40.55 23.18
C GLY A 415 18.45 -39.72 21.96
N GLU A 416 19.12 -39.89 20.80
CA GLU A 416 18.89 -39.13 19.57
C GLU A 416 18.01 -39.82 18.51
N THR A 417 17.33 -40.89 18.90
CA THR A 417 16.45 -41.73 18.02
C THR A 417 15.35 -40.90 17.29
N ARG A 418 15.10 -39.68 17.69
CA ARG A 418 14.21 -38.75 16.93
C ARG A 418 14.87 -38.12 15.69
N LEU A 419 16.19 -38.03 15.63
CA LEU A 419 16.95 -37.41 14.54
C LEU A 419 17.39 -38.39 13.45
N SER A 420 17.39 -39.73 13.71
CA SER A 420 17.87 -40.70 12.75
C SER A 420 17.15 -40.69 11.39
N GLY A 421 15.87 -40.31 11.36
CA GLY A 421 15.11 -40.11 10.12
C GLY A 421 15.34 -38.82 9.40
N GLU A 422 16.12 -37.87 9.96
CA GLU A 422 16.40 -36.57 9.37
C GLU A 422 17.85 -36.47 8.86
N VAL A 423 18.74 -37.36 9.30
CA VAL A 423 20.17 -37.38 8.99
C VAL A 423 20.49 -38.39 7.90
N LEU A 424 21.25 -37.99 6.90
CA LEU A 424 21.75 -38.84 5.83
C LEU A 424 23.11 -39.44 6.24
N ASP A 425 23.36 -40.68 5.88
CA ASP A 425 24.67 -41.34 6.00
C ASP A 425 25.55 -40.92 4.82
N GLU A 426 26.63 -40.21 5.06
CA GLU A 426 27.56 -39.72 4.03
C GLU A 426 28.12 -40.87 3.19
N ALA A 427 28.52 -41.99 3.82
CA ALA A 427 29.16 -43.13 3.16
C ALA A 427 28.23 -43.85 2.16
N ARG A 428 26.90 -43.62 2.25
CA ARG A 428 25.91 -44.21 1.32
C ARG A 428 25.54 -43.29 0.17
N LEU A 429 26.03 -42.07 0.15
CA LEU A 429 25.74 -41.10 -0.90
C LEU A 429 26.80 -41.18 -2.01
N ASN A 430 26.32 -41.07 -3.24
CA ASN A 430 27.20 -40.96 -4.41
C ASN A 430 27.14 -39.52 -4.91
N PHE A 431 28.28 -38.83 -4.93
CA PHE A 431 28.40 -37.50 -5.49
C PHE A 431 28.56 -37.56 -7.03
N PRO A 432 28.09 -36.55 -7.79
CA PRO A 432 27.43 -35.35 -7.28
C PRO A 432 26.02 -35.60 -6.77
N LEU A 433 25.62 -34.90 -5.69
CA LEU A 433 24.23 -34.84 -5.30
C LEU A 433 23.49 -33.81 -6.16
N THR A 434 22.19 -33.93 -6.25
CA THR A 434 21.36 -32.94 -6.96
C THR A 434 20.21 -32.51 -6.06
N LEU A 435 20.19 -31.22 -5.69
CA LEU A 435 19.05 -30.54 -5.07
C LEU A 435 18.15 -30.02 -6.19
N ARG A 436 16.93 -30.56 -6.29
CA ARG A 436 15.99 -30.17 -7.33
C ARG A 436 14.55 -30.14 -6.84
N SER A 437 13.68 -29.58 -7.66
CA SER A 437 12.24 -29.77 -7.50
C SER A 437 11.83 -31.23 -7.75
N TRP A 438 10.81 -31.70 -7.02
CA TRP A 438 10.25 -33.01 -7.27
C TRP A 438 9.67 -33.13 -8.69
N ARG A 439 9.64 -34.36 -9.23
CA ARG A 439 9.10 -34.66 -10.56
C ARG A 439 7.99 -35.72 -10.46
N TYR A 440 7.08 -35.66 -11.43
CA TYR A 440 6.04 -36.70 -11.52
C TYR A 440 6.70 -38.06 -11.78
N GLY A 441 6.37 -39.03 -10.93
CA GLY A 441 7.01 -40.33 -10.99
C GLY A 441 8.06 -40.60 -9.89
N ASP A 442 8.54 -39.55 -9.21
CA ASP A 442 9.46 -39.70 -8.07
C ASP A 442 8.92 -40.66 -7.01
N ARG A 443 9.79 -41.58 -6.57
CA ARG A 443 9.49 -42.57 -5.53
C ARG A 443 10.41 -42.33 -4.34
N PHE A 444 9.85 -42.42 -3.15
CA PHE A 444 10.56 -42.20 -1.89
C PHE A 444 10.22 -43.30 -0.89
N CYS A 445 11.22 -43.82 -0.22
CA CYS A 445 11.02 -44.81 0.86
C CYS A 445 11.28 -44.10 2.18
N ALA A 446 10.23 -43.74 2.91
CA ALA A 446 10.37 -43.13 4.23
C ALA A 446 10.99 -44.09 5.24
N THR A 447 11.71 -43.56 6.23
CA THR A 447 12.28 -44.36 7.33
C THR A 447 11.16 -45.13 8.03
N GLY A 448 11.35 -46.43 8.26
CA GLY A 448 10.32 -47.34 8.82
C GLY A 448 9.44 -48.02 7.77
N HIS A 449 9.56 -47.71 6.48
CA HIS A 449 8.86 -48.37 5.39
C HIS A 449 9.81 -49.29 4.62
N SER A 450 9.29 -50.43 4.14
CA SER A 450 10.06 -51.48 3.41
C SER A 450 10.05 -51.26 1.88
N LYS A 451 9.09 -50.48 1.35
CA LYS A 451 8.92 -50.29 -0.10
C LYS A 451 8.81 -48.81 -0.48
N PRO A 452 9.47 -48.42 -1.58
CA PRO A 452 9.36 -47.05 -2.08
C PRO A 452 7.96 -46.76 -2.65
N GLU A 453 7.34 -45.67 -2.22
CA GLU A 453 6.05 -45.20 -2.69
C GLU A 453 6.20 -43.97 -3.61
N LYS A 454 5.18 -43.72 -4.43
CA LYS A 454 5.15 -42.49 -5.24
C LYS A 454 5.07 -41.26 -4.30
N LEU A 455 5.96 -40.30 -4.44
CA LEU A 455 6.00 -39.12 -3.61
C LEU A 455 4.66 -38.34 -3.62
N LYS A 456 3.94 -38.37 -4.77
CA LYS A 456 2.57 -37.85 -4.88
C LYS A 456 1.59 -38.47 -3.88
N ARG A 457 1.72 -39.77 -3.58
CA ARG A 457 0.87 -40.45 -2.60
C ARG A 457 1.20 -39.99 -1.19
N LEU A 458 2.47 -39.94 -0.86
CA LEU A 458 2.97 -39.44 0.43
C LEU A 458 2.53 -37.98 0.68
N PHE A 459 2.52 -37.12 -0.34
CA PHE A 459 1.94 -35.76 -0.25
C PHE A 459 0.46 -35.79 0.14
N ASN A 460 -0.33 -36.71 -0.46
CA ASN A 460 -1.76 -36.81 -0.13
C ASN A 460 -1.98 -37.28 1.31
N GLU A 461 -1.20 -38.26 1.76
CA GLU A 461 -1.26 -38.82 3.11
C GLU A 461 -0.88 -37.78 4.17
N LYS A 462 0.20 -37.01 3.96
CA LYS A 462 0.58 -35.90 4.84
C LYS A 462 -0.28 -34.62 4.63
N GLY A 463 -1.23 -34.68 3.70
CA GLY A 463 -2.10 -33.54 3.44
C GLY A 463 -1.41 -32.32 2.85
N ILE A 464 -0.28 -32.53 2.15
CA ILE A 464 0.47 -31.46 1.48
C ILE A 464 -0.30 -31.02 0.23
N ASP A 465 -0.62 -29.78 0.13
CA ASP A 465 -1.46 -29.22 -0.92
C ASP A 465 -0.76 -29.12 -2.28
N ARG A 466 -1.53 -29.14 -3.37
CA ARG A 466 -0.96 -29.06 -4.73
C ARG A 466 -0.05 -27.86 -4.93
N TRP A 467 -0.40 -26.71 -4.36
CA TRP A 467 0.38 -25.50 -4.46
C TRP A 467 1.68 -25.54 -3.63
N GLN A 468 1.69 -26.25 -2.49
CA GLN A 468 2.90 -26.50 -1.70
C GLN A 468 3.88 -27.44 -2.41
N ARG A 469 3.37 -28.30 -3.29
CA ARG A 469 4.18 -29.24 -4.08
C ARG A 469 4.94 -28.54 -5.21
N ALA A 470 4.50 -27.37 -5.66
CA ALA A 470 5.22 -26.60 -6.66
C ALA A 470 6.61 -26.24 -6.11
N GLY A 471 7.65 -26.73 -6.78
CA GLY A 471 9.02 -26.53 -6.33
C GLY A 471 9.44 -27.32 -5.08
N TRP A 472 8.70 -28.37 -4.68
CA TRP A 472 9.04 -29.17 -3.51
C TRP A 472 10.47 -29.72 -3.58
N PRO A 473 11.35 -29.40 -2.60
CA PRO A 473 12.76 -29.78 -2.67
C PRO A 473 12.97 -31.26 -2.36
N VAL A 474 13.79 -31.85 -3.17
CA VAL A 474 14.32 -33.20 -2.99
C VAL A 474 15.82 -33.19 -3.27
N VAL A 475 16.55 -34.06 -2.57
CA VAL A 475 17.96 -34.33 -2.83
C VAL A 475 18.06 -35.74 -3.45
N VAL A 476 18.77 -35.79 -4.58
CA VAL A 476 18.96 -37.03 -5.37
C VAL A 476 20.42 -37.44 -5.35
N THR A 477 20.68 -38.71 -5.23
CA THR A 477 21.99 -39.36 -5.39
C THR A 477 21.86 -40.43 -6.46
N GLY A 478 22.60 -40.31 -7.57
CA GLY A 478 22.41 -41.17 -8.73
C GLY A 478 21.00 -41.14 -9.29
N LYS A 479 20.24 -42.26 -9.13
CA LYS A 479 18.83 -42.35 -9.57
C LYS A 479 17.84 -42.33 -8.41
N ASP A 480 18.29 -42.31 -7.18
CA ASP A 480 17.48 -42.48 -5.99
C ASP A 480 17.28 -41.15 -5.25
N LEU A 481 16.07 -40.96 -4.67
CA LEU A 481 15.82 -39.87 -3.76
C LEU A 481 16.44 -40.15 -2.40
N ALA A 482 17.43 -39.35 -2.00
CA ALA A 482 18.09 -39.45 -0.71
C ALA A 482 17.32 -38.72 0.39
N TRP A 483 16.76 -37.55 0.09
CA TRP A 483 16.07 -36.73 1.06
C TRP A 483 14.90 -35.96 0.41
N SER A 484 13.90 -35.65 1.21
CA SER A 484 12.80 -34.80 0.81
C SER A 484 12.31 -33.94 1.98
N ARG A 485 12.00 -32.67 1.73
CA ARG A 485 11.38 -31.79 2.73
C ARG A 485 10.25 -32.49 3.46
N SER A 486 10.13 -32.32 4.76
CA SER A 486 9.10 -32.91 5.63
C SER A 486 9.05 -34.44 5.70
N PHE A 487 9.83 -35.15 4.91
CA PHE A 487 9.94 -36.62 4.96
C PHE A 487 11.31 -37.06 5.47
N GLY A 488 12.30 -36.15 5.50
CA GLY A 488 13.65 -36.46 5.98
C GLY A 488 14.45 -37.35 5.03
N ALA A 489 15.34 -38.16 5.57
CA ALA A 489 16.18 -39.09 4.85
C ALA A 489 15.39 -40.30 4.37
N SER A 490 15.66 -40.79 3.16
CA SER A 490 15.12 -42.07 2.67
C SER A 490 15.75 -43.25 3.43
N ALA A 491 14.98 -44.26 3.70
CA ALA A 491 15.40 -45.46 4.47
C ALA A 491 16.75 -46.06 3.98
N LYS A 492 17.03 -46.02 2.68
CA LYS A 492 18.29 -46.47 2.08
C LYS A 492 19.49 -45.63 2.49
N PHE A 493 19.30 -44.33 2.75
CA PHE A 493 20.35 -43.35 2.96
C PHE A 493 20.32 -42.72 4.37
N ALA A 494 19.36 -43.11 5.20
CA ALA A 494 19.27 -42.64 6.59
C ALA A 494 20.44 -43.18 7.43
N ALA A 495 20.88 -42.37 8.37
CA ALA A 495 21.91 -42.71 9.33
C ALA A 495 21.44 -43.90 10.21
N TYR A 496 22.39 -44.76 10.58
CA TYR A 496 22.18 -45.96 11.42
C TYR A 496 23.32 -46.12 12.44
N ASP A 497 23.30 -47.13 13.25
CA ASP A 497 24.32 -47.31 14.31
C ASP A 497 25.75 -47.47 13.79
N GLY A 498 25.95 -47.87 12.53
CA GLY A 498 27.26 -47.97 11.89
C GLY A 498 27.71 -46.71 11.13
N THR A 499 26.90 -45.67 11.07
CA THR A 499 27.27 -44.40 10.41
C THR A 499 28.36 -43.70 11.21
N LYS A 500 29.37 -43.18 10.53
CA LYS A 500 30.45 -42.36 11.13
C LYS A 500 30.15 -40.86 10.95
N THR A 501 29.82 -40.47 9.74
CA THR A 501 29.55 -39.09 9.38
C THR A 501 28.11 -38.96 8.89
N GLY A 502 27.37 -38.08 9.51
CA GLY A 502 25.98 -37.72 9.12
C GLY A 502 25.92 -36.39 8.39
N ILE A 503 24.93 -36.23 7.50
CA ILE A 503 24.63 -34.96 6.85
C ILE A 503 23.24 -34.52 7.26
N VAL A 504 23.16 -33.29 7.83
CA VAL A 504 21.91 -32.61 8.18
C VAL A 504 21.63 -31.55 7.14
N ILE A 505 20.38 -31.52 6.66
CA ILE A 505 19.91 -30.52 5.70
C ILE A 505 18.93 -29.58 6.42
N VAL A 506 19.32 -28.30 6.52
CA VAL A 506 18.52 -27.24 7.14
C VAL A 506 18.08 -26.24 6.07
N GLU A 507 16.80 -25.93 6.07
CA GLU A 507 16.23 -24.90 5.18
C GLU A 507 16.00 -23.60 5.96
N GLU A 508 16.60 -22.49 5.48
CA GLU A 508 16.47 -21.15 6.05
C GLU A 508 15.82 -20.21 5.02
N LYS A 509 14.86 -19.40 5.43
CA LYS A 509 14.28 -18.38 4.54
C LYS A 509 15.29 -17.28 4.28
N LEU A 510 15.40 -16.84 3.02
CA LEU A 510 16.08 -15.60 2.69
C LEU A 510 15.28 -14.43 3.26
N LEU A 511 15.90 -13.65 4.15
CA LEU A 511 15.31 -12.44 4.76
C LEU A 511 15.04 -11.34 3.72
#